data_17a0cfa830921c961fbacd44465add6d
#
_entry.id   17a0cfa830921c961fbacd44465add6d
#
_cell.length_a   1.000
_cell.length_b   1.000
_cell.length_c   1.000
_cell.angle_alpha   90.00
_cell.angle_beta   90.00
_cell.angle_gamma   90.00
#
_symmetry.space_group_name_H-M   'P 1'
#
loop_
_entity.id
_entity.type
_entity.pdbx_description
1 polymer ?
#
loop_
_entity_poly.entity_id
_entity_poly.type
_entity_poly.pdbx_seq_one_letter_code
_entity_poly.pdbx_strand_id
1 'polypeptide(L)'
;MIEKEVQELLSFIDGNPTAYHTTASVRNILLKEGFSELLESRRWQLEPGGSYFVCRNGSSILAFRMGEQLENYSFNVAAAHTDSPCFRIKENAEIHMGRKYTKLNTEGYGGMICSTWMDRPLSVAGRVLIKENDAITSRLLTLDRDLLMIPSVAIHMNREVNDKASYNKQVDMLPLLGGAAEEGVLKKLIAAELQVAEDQILGSDLFLCIREKAAVWGCNEEFISSGRLDDQQCVFGILKGFLNAHSAQSINVAAFFDNEEVGSGTKQGAASTFLYDVLHRIAQNVCPSDEDFHRAVASSFMFSADNAHAVHPNHPEYTDVNNCTYMNEGVVVKVHAGQKYTSDGMSMAVAKELAARAGVPLQYFANRSDKVGGSTLGNLAMAQVSMNCVDIGLPQLAMHSCYETAGARDTVSLIRLMEEFYASHFEETASGTLTICK
;
A
#
# COMPACT_ATOMS: atom_id res chain seq x y z
N MET A 1 16.63 20.97 8.19
CA MET A 1 15.17 21.18 8.38
C MET A 1 14.48 20.08 7.58
N ILE A 2 13.65 19.29 8.21
CA ILE A 2 12.91 18.20 7.58
C ILE A 2 11.91 18.81 6.58
N GLU A 3 11.81 18.24 5.38
CA GLU A 3 10.85 18.69 4.38
C GLU A 3 9.41 18.48 4.87
N LYS A 4 8.51 19.36 4.48
CA LYS A 4 7.10 19.35 4.91
C LYS A 4 6.42 18.03 4.53
N GLU A 5 6.71 17.52 3.34
CA GLU A 5 6.17 16.30 2.79
C GLU A 5 6.52 15.08 3.65
N VAL A 6 7.72 15.07 4.24
CA VAL A 6 8.14 14.01 5.17
C VAL A 6 7.30 14.03 6.44
N GLN A 7 7.05 15.20 7.02
CA GLN A 7 6.19 15.33 8.20
C GLN A 7 4.74 14.90 7.91
N GLU A 8 4.23 15.25 6.74
CA GLU A 8 2.90 14.85 6.28
C GLU A 8 2.82 13.33 6.08
N LEU A 9 3.86 12.70 5.51
CA LEU A 9 3.96 11.25 5.37
C LEU A 9 3.91 10.55 6.74
N LEU A 10 4.73 10.98 7.70
CA LEU A 10 4.78 10.37 9.03
C LEU A 10 3.42 10.48 9.73
N SER A 11 2.78 11.63 9.61
CA SER A 11 1.42 11.84 10.14
C SER A 11 0.38 10.95 9.44
N PHE A 12 0.51 10.77 8.12
CA PHE A 12 -0.34 9.89 7.33
C PHE A 12 -0.21 8.43 7.80
N ILE A 13 1.01 7.92 7.92
CA ILE A 13 1.24 6.53 8.36
C ILE A 13 0.76 6.33 9.81
N ASP A 14 1.02 7.28 10.70
CA ASP A 14 0.58 7.21 12.10
C ASP A 14 -0.94 7.14 12.26
N GLY A 15 -1.68 7.79 11.35
CA GLY A 15 -3.13 7.77 11.30
C GLY A 15 -3.74 6.52 10.66
N ASN A 16 -2.92 5.68 9.99
CA ASN A 16 -3.40 4.62 9.11
C ASN A 16 -2.89 3.23 9.53
N PRO A 17 -3.39 2.66 10.64
CA PRO A 17 -2.91 1.39 11.16
C PRO A 17 -3.30 0.16 10.31
N THR A 18 -4.24 0.27 9.37
CA THR A 18 -4.68 -0.83 8.48
C THR A 18 -5.08 -0.32 7.11
N ALA A 19 -5.21 -1.21 6.12
CA ALA A 19 -5.69 -0.91 4.76
C ALA A 19 -7.03 -0.12 4.77
N TYR A 20 -7.93 -0.44 5.69
CA TYR A 20 -9.21 0.28 5.85
C TYR A 20 -9.02 1.74 6.25
N HIS A 21 -8.08 2.01 7.15
CA HIS A 21 -7.75 3.39 7.57
C HIS A 21 -7.04 4.16 6.47
N THR A 22 -6.10 3.51 5.76
CA THR A 22 -5.41 4.09 4.61
C THR A 22 -6.41 4.53 3.54
N THR A 23 -7.32 3.63 3.16
CA THR A 23 -8.40 3.92 2.19
C THR A 23 -9.31 5.05 2.67
N ALA A 24 -9.71 5.04 3.94
CA ALA A 24 -10.54 6.11 4.49
C ALA A 24 -9.82 7.47 4.53
N SER A 25 -8.53 7.49 4.83
CA SER A 25 -7.71 8.72 4.79
C SER A 25 -7.58 9.26 3.38
N VAL A 26 -7.26 8.41 2.41
CA VAL A 26 -7.21 8.79 0.97
C VAL A 26 -8.58 9.33 0.53
N ARG A 27 -9.68 8.62 0.83
CA ARG A 27 -11.05 9.06 0.56
C ARG A 27 -11.32 10.45 1.13
N ASN A 28 -10.96 10.69 2.40
CA ASN A 28 -11.20 11.97 3.06
C ASN A 28 -10.37 13.11 2.45
N ILE A 29 -9.13 12.83 2.02
CA ILE A 29 -8.28 13.79 1.30
C ILE A 29 -8.95 14.14 -0.04
N LEU A 30 -9.35 13.13 -0.82
CA LEU A 30 -10.00 13.33 -2.12
C LEU A 30 -11.30 14.15 -2.00
N LEU A 31 -12.14 13.87 -0.99
CA LEU A 31 -13.35 14.67 -0.75
C LEU A 31 -13.03 16.14 -0.43
N LYS A 32 -11.97 16.40 0.35
CA LYS A 32 -11.52 17.79 0.64
C LYS A 32 -11.00 18.50 -0.60
N GLU A 33 -10.40 17.76 -1.53
CA GLU A 33 -9.91 18.27 -2.82
C GLU A 33 -11.02 18.33 -3.89
N GLY A 34 -12.29 18.10 -3.50
CA GLY A 34 -13.46 18.28 -4.38
C GLY A 34 -13.77 17.09 -5.28
N PHE A 35 -13.18 15.93 -5.07
CA PHE A 35 -13.52 14.72 -5.81
C PHE A 35 -14.89 14.18 -5.42
N SER A 36 -15.62 13.65 -6.38
CA SER A 36 -16.93 13.02 -6.20
C SER A 36 -16.81 11.50 -6.04
N GLU A 37 -17.41 10.95 -4.99
CA GLU A 37 -17.48 9.50 -4.80
C GLU A 37 -18.49 8.86 -5.72
N LEU A 38 -18.08 7.82 -6.44
CA LEU A 38 -18.93 7.03 -7.32
C LEU A 38 -19.19 5.65 -6.71
N LEU A 39 -20.45 5.22 -6.74
CA LEU A 39 -20.82 3.87 -6.34
C LEU A 39 -20.76 2.92 -7.54
N GLU A 40 -20.10 1.77 -7.40
CA GLU A 40 -20.02 0.76 -8.46
C GLU A 40 -21.40 0.24 -8.89
N SER A 41 -22.36 0.19 -7.97
CA SER A 41 -23.74 -0.26 -8.23
C SER A 41 -24.62 0.77 -8.96
N ARG A 42 -24.10 1.96 -9.24
CA ARG A 42 -24.85 3.04 -9.91
C ARG A 42 -24.30 3.30 -11.30
N ARG A 43 -25.10 3.94 -12.16
CA ARG A 43 -24.61 4.52 -13.42
C ARG A 43 -23.76 5.74 -13.12
N TRP A 44 -22.64 5.87 -13.83
CA TRP A 44 -21.78 7.04 -13.75
C TRP A 44 -22.13 8.04 -14.83
N GLN A 45 -22.02 9.31 -14.49
CA GLN A 45 -22.07 10.43 -15.40
C GLN A 45 -20.79 11.23 -15.16
N LEU A 46 -19.88 11.18 -16.12
CA LEU A 46 -18.55 11.77 -16.02
C LEU A 46 -18.45 12.96 -16.96
N GLU A 47 -17.92 14.06 -16.46
CA GLU A 47 -17.72 15.29 -17.22
C GLU A 47 -16.24 15.47 -17.55
N PRO A 48 -15.86 16.02 -18.73
CA PRO A 48 -14.49 16.46 -18.99
C PRO A 48 -13.98 17.38 -17.88
N GLY A 49 -12.74 17.21 -17.44
CA GLY A 49 -12.15 17.92 -16.31
C GLY A 49 -12.65 17.47 -14.93
N GLY A 50 -13.63 16.56 -14.86
CA GLY A 50 -14.19 16.06 -13.60
C GLY A 50 -13.23 15.18 -12.82
N SER A 51 -13.39 15.15 -11.49
CA SER A 51 -12.56 14.41 -10.57
C SER A 51 -13.40 13.47 -9.70
N TYR A 52 -13.07 12.19 -9.71
CA TYR A 52 -13.90 11.13 -9.13
C TYR A 52 -13.05 10.07 -8.42
N PHE A 53 -13.71 9.30 -7.56
CA PHE A 53 -13.10 8.09 -6.99
C PHE A 53 -14.14 7.00 -6.71
N VAL A 54 -13.65 5.77 -6.63
CA VAL A 54 -14.43 4.57 -6.33
C VAL A 54 -13.74 3.78 -5.23
N CYS A 55 -14.48 3.34 -4.20
CA CYS A 55 -13.98 2.45 -3.17
C CYS A 55 -14.54 1.04 -3.36
N ARG A 56 -13.68 0.03 -3.23
CA ARG A 56 -14.09 -1.39 -3.19
C ARG A 56 -13.69 -2.01 -1.86
N ASN A 57 -14.63 -2.69 -1.21
CA ASN A 57 -14.47 -3.32 0.09
C ASN A 57 -14.09 -2.36 1.25
N GLY A 58 -13.99 -1.04 1.04
CA GLY A 58 -13.50 -0.09 2.03
C GLY A 58 -11.99 -0.20 2.31
N SER A 59 -11.25 -1.00 1.54
CA SER A 59 -9.81 -1.23 1.69
C SER A 59 -9.01 -0.98 0.41
N SER A 60 -9.69 -0.78 -0.73
CA SER A 60 -9.08 -0.35 -1.99
C SER A 60 -9.81 0.86 -2.55
N ILE A 61 -9.09 1.73 -3.26
CA ILE A 61 -9.63 2.95 -3.82
C ILE A 61 -8.93 3.28 -5.13
N LEU A 62 -9.71 3.61 -6.16
CA LEU A 62 -9.24 4.17 -7.42
C LEU A 62 -9.76 5.59 -7.56
N ALA A 63 -8.86 6.57 -7.60
CA ALA A 63 -9.18 7.96 -7.89
C ALA A 63 -8.80 8.29 -9.32
N PHE A 64 -9.60 9.10 -10.03
CA PHE A 64 -9.28 9.51 -11.38
C PHE A 64 -9.73 10.94 -11.66
N ARG A 65 -8.97 11.59 -12.54
CA ARG A 65 -9.26 12.92 -13.07
C ARG A 65 -9.35 12.85 -14.59
N MET A 66 -10.45 13.33 -15.11
CA MET A 66 -10.69 13.40 -16.55
C MET A 66 -9.91 14.58 -17.14
N GLY A 67 -9.26 14.38 -18.30
CA GLY A 67 -8.81 15.51 -19.10
C GLY A 67 -9.95 16.32 -19.70
N GLU A 68 -9.67 17.49 -20.19
CA GLU A 68 -10.65 18.38 -20.88
C GLU A 68 -10.74 18.07 -22.38
N GLN A 69 -9.71 17.44 -22.99
CA GLN A 69 -9.56 17.16 -24.42
C GLN A 69 -9.34 15.66 -24.63
N LEU A 70 -10.42 14.91 -24.76
CA LEU A 70 -10.39 13.44 -24.71
C LEU A 70 -10.60 12.75 -26.09
N GLU A 71 -10.24 13.41 -27.21
CA GLU A 71 -10.38 12.81 -28.54
C GLU A 71 -9.40 11.65 -28.79
N ASN A 72 -8.18 11.76 -28.25
CA ASN A 72 -7.13 10.72 -28.32
C ASN A 72 -6.53 10.50 -26.92
N TYR A 73 -7.38 10.23 -25.94
CA TYR A 73 -6.92 10.09 -24.56
C TYR A 73 -6.13 8.80 -24.30
N SER A 74 -5.26 8.86 -23.32
CA SER A 74 -4.63 7.70 -22.69
C SER A 74 -4.88 7.70 -21.18
N PHE A 75 -4.65 6.57 -20.53
CA PHE A 75 -4.68 6.48 -19.08
C PHE A 75 -3.25 6.58 -18.52
N ASN A 76 -3.04 7.52 -17.61
CA ASN A 76 -1.83 7.59 -16.78
C ASN A 76 -2.13 6.97 -15.42
N VAL A 77 -1.73 5.72 -15.23
CA VAL A 77 -2.04 4.95 -14.02
C VAL A 77 -0.82 4.89 -13.12
N ALA A 78 -0.94 5.28 -11.85
CA ALA A 78 0.04 4.90 -10.84
C ALA A 78 -0.64 4.09 -9.74
N ALA A 79 -0.06 2.96 -9.38
CA ALA A 79 -0.64 2.02 -8.45
C ALA A 79 0.32 1.69 -7.30
N ALA A 80 -0.24 1.45 -6.10
CA ALA A 80 0.42 1.03 -4.88
C ALA A 80 -0.55 0.16 -4.06
N HIS A 81 -0.12 -0.36 -2.89
CA HIS A 81 -1.01 -1.12 -2.03
C HIS A 81 -1.23 -0.50 -0.65
N THR A 82 -2.37 -0.83 -0.05
CA THR A 82 -2.85 -0.24 1.20
C THR A 82 -2.56 -1.10 2.43
N ASP A 83 -2.35 -2.40 2.23
CA ASP A 83 -2.10 -3.40 3.26
C ASP A 83 -0.61 -3.48 3.63
N SER A 84 -0.29 -4.19 4.68
CA SER A 84 1.07 -4.45 5.15
C SER A 84 1.09 -5.71 6.00
N PRO A 85 2.23 -6.44 6.12
CA PRO A 85 2.29 -7.66 6.91
C PRO A 85 1.99 -7.41 8.39
N CYS A 86 1.10 -8.21 8.95
CA CYS A 86 0.67 -8.09 10.34
C CYS A 86 0.03 -9.38 10.87
N PHE A 87 -0.58 -9.33 12.03
CA PHE A 87 -1.38 -10.44 12.59
C PHE A 87 -2.86 -10.10 12.55
N ARG A 88 -3.67 -10.93 11.88
CA ARG A 88 -5.13 -10.85 11.89
C ARG A 88 -5.69 -11.57 13.10
N ILE A 89 -6.67 -10.98 13.75
CA ILE A 89 -7.44 -11.61 14.84
C ILE A 89 -8.49 -12.54 14.22
N LYS A 90 -8.54 -13.79 14.69
CA LYS A 90 -9.52 -14.78 14.25
C LYS A 90 -10.90 -14.52 14.88
N GLU A 91 -11.96 -15.03 14.26
CA GLU A 91 -13.35 -14.81 14.71
C GLU A 91 -13.57 -15.21 16.18
N ASN A 92 -13.13 -16.41 16.59
CA ASN A 92 -13.10 -16.81 18.00
C ASN A 92 -11.77 -16.34 18.60
N ALA A 93 -11.77 -15.08 19.05
CA ALA A 93 -10.57 -14.33 19.32
C ALA A 93 -9.86 -14.69 20.63
N GLU A 94 -10.56 -15.17 21.66
CA GLU A 94 -9.99 -15.31 22.99
C GLU A 94 -9.56 -16.74 23.30
N ILE A 95 -8.36 -16.87 23.88
CA ILE A 95 -7.81 -18.12 24.40
C ILE A 95 -7.49 -17.92 25.87
N HIS A 96 -8.16 -18.69 26.73
CA HIS A 96 -7.94 -18.65 28.17
C HIS A 96 -6.96 -19.72 28.61
N MET A 97 -5.89 -19.33 29.31
CA MET A 97 -4.92 -20.21 29.94
C MET A 97 -5.24 -20.40 31.41
N GLY A 98 -6.03 -21.42 31.71
CA GLY A 98 -6.57 -21.64 33.04
C GLY A 98 -7.33 -20.39 33.50
N ARG A 99 -7.13 -20.00 34.78
CA ARG A 99 -7.73 -18.78 35.34
C ARG A 99 -6.68 -17.68 35.54
N LYS A 100 -5.67 -17.60 34.68
CA LYS A 100 -4.50 -16.72 34.90
C LYS A 100 -4.23 -15.74 33.77
N TYR A 101 -4.39 -16.16 32.51
CA TYR A 101 -4.11 -15.33 31.34
C TYR A 101 -5.16 -15.47 30.26
N THR A 102 -5.43 -14.38 29.58
CA THR A 102 -6.19 -14.34 28.34
C THR A 102 -5.29 -13.85 27.21
N LYS A 103 -5.22 -14.62 26.11
CA LYS A 103 -4.48 -14.29 24.88
C LYS A 103 -5.46 -14.10 23.73
N LEU A 104 -5.04 -13.40 22.69
CA LEU A 104 -5.77 -13.38 21.43
C LEU A 104 -5.27 -14.47 20.48
N ASN A 105 -6.24 -15.10 19.79
CA ASN A 105 -6.00 -16.07 18.74
C ASN A 105 -5.82 -15.33 17.41
N THR A 106 -4.61 -15.34 16.90
CA THR A 106 -4.23 -14.60 15.70
C THR A 106 -3.66 -15.52 14.64
N GLU A 107 -3.64 -15.04 13.41
CA GLU A 107 -2.94 -15.67 12.29
C GLU A 107 -2.10 -14.63 11.55
N GLY A 108 -1.00 -15.07 10.92
CA GLY A 108 -0.16 -14.18 10.12
C GLY A 108 -0.86 -13.76 8.84
N TYR A 109 -0.83 -12.48 8.55
CA TYR A 109 -1.24 -11.87 7.30
C TYR A 109 0.03 -11.37 6.59
N GLY A 110 0.37 -11.97 5.43
CA GLY A 110 1.62 -11.71 4.74
C GLY A 110 2.86 -12.35 5.38
N GLY A 111 4.02 -11.87 4.96
CA GLY A 111 5.34 -12.42 5.27
C GLY A 111 6.14 -11.61 6.30
N MET A 112 5.61 -11.35 7.51
CA MET A 112 6.26 -10.51 8.52
C MET A 112 7.54 -11.13 9.14
N ILE A 113 8.44 -10.27 9.58
CA ILE A 113 9.58 -10.64 10.46
C ILE A 113 9.06 -10.78 11.89
N CYS A 114 8.76 -12.01 12.33
CA CYS A 114 8.07 -12.29 13.60
C CYS A 114 8.77 -11.67 14.84
N SER A 115 10.09 -11.73 14.91
CA SER A 115 10.85 -11.22 16.08
C SER A 115 10.61 -9.74 16.36
N THR A 116 10.34 -8.95 15.33
CA THR A 116 10.14 -7.51 15.48
C THR A 116 8.82 -7.14 16.16
N TRP A 117 7.87 -8.08 16.23
CA TRP A 117 6.57 -7.90 16.87
C TRP A 117 6.58 -8.19 18.39
N MET A 118 7.69 -8.76 18.90
CA MET A 118 7.81 -9.16 20.29
C MET A 118 8.26 -8.00 21.19
N ASP A 119 7.90 -8.10 22.49
CA ASP A 119 8.35 -7.23 23.59
C ASP A 119 8.06 -5.73 23.39
N ARG A 120 7.01 -5.40 22.65
CA ARG A 120 6.59 -4.02 22.40
C ARG A 120 5.09 -3.82 22.60
N PRO A 121 4.66 -2.59 22.94
CA PRO A 121 3.25 -2.28 23.05
C PRO A 121 2.54 -2.45 21.71
N LEU A 122 1.44 -3.23 21.73
CA LEU A 122 0.57 -3.45 20.58
C LEU A 122 -0.85 -3.04 20.93
N SER A 123 -1.64 -2.82 19.89
CA SER A 123 -3.08 -2.59 20.00
C SER A 123 -3.84 -3.28 18.85
N VAL A 124 -5.14 -2.98 18.75
CA VAL A 124 -6.05 -3.54 17.76
C VAL A 124 -6.66 -2.42 16.93
N ALA A 125 -6.62 -2.57 15.62
CA ALA A 125 -7.29 -1.70 14.66
C ALA A 125 -7.90 -2.50 13.51
N GLY A 126 -8.85 -1.90 12.79
CA GLY A 126 -9.49 -2.52 11.64
C GLY A 126 -10.87 -1.97 11.37
N ARG A 127 -11.74 -2.81 10.85
CA ARG A 127 -13.17 -2.47 10.70
C ARG A 127 -14.07 -3.43 11.47
N VAL A 128 -15.22 -2.93 11.88
CA VAL A 128 -16.28 -3.68 12.52
C VAL A 128 -17.57 -3.48 11.74
N LEU A 129 -18.29 -4.56 11.50
CA LEU A 129 -19.58 -4.56 10.81
C LEU A 129 -20.71 -4.54 11.83
N ILE A 130 -21.50 -3.49 11.80
CA ILE A 130 -22.52 -3.19 12.81
C ILE A 130 -23.90 -3.24 12.17
N LYS A 131 -24.84 -3.87 12.85
CA LYS A 131 -26.26 -3.83 12.50
C LYS A 131 -26.86 -2.50 12.92
N GLU A 132 -27.33 -1.73 11.96
CA GLU A 132 -28.05 -0.46 12.16
C GLU A 132 -29.40 -0.54 11.44
N ASN A 133 -30.47 -0.80 12.19
CA ASN A 133 -31.80 -1.12 11.64
C ASN A 133 -31.74 -2.32 10.66
N ASP A 134 -32.10 -2.10 9.39
CA ASP A 134 -32.05 -3.12 8.33
C ASP A 134 -30.74 -3.09 7.52
N ALA A 135 -29.77 -2.26 7.90
CA ALA A 135 -28.48 -2.12 7.24
C ALA A 135 -27.34 -2.77 8.04
N ILE A 136 -26.32 -3.22 7.31
CA ILE A 136 -25.01 -3.57 7.87
C ILE A 136 -24.04 -2.46 7.49
N THR A 137 -23.53 -1.74 8.49
CA THR A 137 -22.63 -0.60 8.31
C THR A 137 -21.23 -0.97 8.77
N SER A 138 -20.23 -0.59 7.97
CA SER A 138 -18.83 -0.72 8.33
C SER A 138 -18.36 0.51 9.10
N ARG A 139 -17.75 0.31 10.28
CA ARG A 139 -17.11 1.37 11.07
C ARG A 139 -15.66 1.03 11.33
N LEU A 140 -14.79 2.03 11.24
CA LEU A 140 -13.38 1.89 11.61
C LEU A 140 -13.23 1.81 13.12
N LEU A 141 -12.30 0.99 13.56
CA LEU A 141 -11.93 0.83 14.97
C LEU A 141 -10.42 1.05 15.12
N THR A 142 -10.04 1.84 16.11
CA THR A 142 -8.68 1.90 16.64
C THR A 142 -8.76 1.94 18.16
N LEU A 143 -8.26 0.91 18.84
CA LEU A 143 -8.12 0.96 20.29
C LEU A 143 -6.84 1.73 20.64
N ASP A 144 -6.95 3.03 20.87
CA ASP A 144 -5.81 3.95 21.03
C ASP A 144 -5.17 3.87 22.43
N ARG A 145 -4.72 2.68 22.80
CA ARG A 145 -3.98 2.43 24.05
C ARG A 145 -3.04 1.23 23.92
N ASP A 146 -2.05 1.13 24.79
CA ASP A 146 -1.22 -0.06 24.93
C ASP A 146 -2.08 -1.18 25.53
N LEU A 147 -2.45 -2.14 24.69
CA LEU A 147 -3.44 -3.16 25.02
C LEU A 147 -2.84 -4.55 25.10
N LEU A 148 -1.88 -4.84 24.24
CA LEU A 148 -1.38 -6.19 23.98
C LEU A 148 0.15 -6.23 23.99
N MET A 149 0.70 -7.41 24.22
CA MET A 149 2.12 -7.69 24.05
C MET A 149 2.31 -9.15 23.64
N ILE A 150 3.27 -9.41 22.76
CA ILE A 150 3.79 -10.76 22.48
C ILE A 150 5.09 -10.91 23.25
N PRO A 151 5.09 -11.58 24.41
CA PRO A 151 6.30 -11.66 25.23
C PRO A 151 7.28 -12.72 24.72
N SER A 152 8.56 -12.37 24.66
CA SER A 152 9.63 -13.33 24.41
C SER A 152 9.78 -14.33 25.56
N VAL A 153 10.22 -15.53 25.23
CA VAL A 153 10.66 -16.49 26.25
C VAL A 153 11.99 -16.03 26.84
N ALA A 154 12.08 -15.99 28.17
CA ALA A 154 13.30 -15.55 28.85
C ALA A 154 14.52 -16.36 28.39
N ILE A 155 15.67 -15.70 28.24
CA ILE A 155 16.93 -16.32 27.79
C ILE A 155 17.33 -17.56 28.63
N HIS A 156 16.98 -17.59 29.90
CA HIS A 156 17.25 -18.74 30.77
C HIS A 156 16.45 -20.01 30.42
N MET A 157 15.30 -19.83 29.73
CA MET A 157 14.42 -20.91 29.28
C MET A 157 14.65 -21.28 27.81
N ASN A 158 15.29 -20.38 27.02
CA ASN A 158 15.62 -20.59 25.62
C ASN A 158 17.02 -20.02 25.33
N ARG A 159 18.06 -20.77 25.69
CA ARG A 159 19.46 -20.31 25.57
C ARG A 159 19.98 -20.26 24.14
N GLU A 160 19.29 -20.93 23.19
CA GLU A 160 19.67 -20.97 21.78
C GLU A 160 19.03 -19.85 20.94
N VAL A 161 18.25 -18.94 21.56
CA VAL A 161 17.47 -17.92 20.85
C VAL A 161 18.32 -17.02 19.94
N ASN A 162 19.57 -16.75 20.33
CA ASN A 162 20.48 -15.94 19.53
C ASN A 162 21.21 -16.72 18.42
N ASP A 163 21.20 -18.06 18.50
CA ASP A 163 21.87 -18.92 17.52
C ASP A 163 20.89 -19.52 16.51
N LYS A 164 19.65 -19.82 16.94
CA LYS A 164 18.62 -20.51 16.16
C LYS A 164 17.23 -19.92 16.46
N ALA A 165 16.95 -18.70 15.98
CA ALA A 165 15.63 -18.13 16.09
C ALA A 165 14.67 -18.76 15.09
N SER A 166 13.63 -19.42 15.58
CA SER A 166 12.50 -19.94 14.79
C SER A 166 11.21 -19.72 15.56
N TYR A 167 10.21 -19.12 14.91
CA TYR A 167 8.95 -18.75 15.54
C TYR A 167 7.78 -19.52 14.93
N ASN A 168 7.03 -20.24 15.76
CA ASN A 168 5.76 -20.84 15.41
C ASN A 168 4.63 -19.83 15.68
N LYS A 169 3.98 -19.35 14.64
CA LYS A 169 2.94 -18.31 14.76
C LYS A 169 1.78 -18.73 15.68
N GLN A 170 1.45 -20.03 15.76
CA GLN A 170 0.37 -20.54 16.63
C GLN A 170 0.78 -20.69 18.11
N VAL A 171 2.09 -20.75 18.39
CA VAL A 171 2.61 -21.00 19.75
C VAL A 171 3.25 -19.74 20.32
N ASP A 172 4.19 -19.15 19.56
CA ASP A 172 5.08 -18.09 20.06
C ASP A 172 4.50 -16.67 19.85
N MET A 173 3.60 -16.50 18.86
CA MET A 173 3.16 -15.17 18.42
C MET A 173 1.74 -14.78 18.85
N LEU A 174 1.14 -15.49 19.81
CA LEU A 174 -0.18 -15.14 20.33
C LEU A 174 -0.07 -14.05 21.40
N PRO A 175 -0.67 -12.84 21.16
CA PRO A 175 -0.49 -11.74 22.09
C PRO A 175 -1.25 -11.93 23.40
N LEU A 176 -0.63 -11.57 24.51
CA LEU A 176 -1.25 -11.49 25.82
C LEU A 176 -2.17 -10.25 25.86
N LEU A 177 -3.43 -10.48 26.23
CA LEU A 177 -4.43 -9.42 26.41
C LEU A 177 -4.54 -8.99 27.88
N GLY A 178 -4.37 -9.91 28.81
CA GLY A 178 -4.49 -9.60 30.23
C GLY A 178 -4.39 -10.81 31.16
N GLY A 179 -4.65 -10.56 32.44
CA GLY A 179 -4.83 -11.60 33.44
C GLY A 179 -6.11 -12.42 33.21
N ALA A 180 -6.59 -13.13 34.23
CA ALA A 180 -7.86 -13.84 34.15
C ALA A 180 -9.00 -12.86 33.83
N ALA A 181 -9.43 -12.84 32.58
CA ALA A 181 -10.52 -12.00 32.11
C ALA A 181 -11.81 -12.82 32.03
N GLU A 182 -12.95 -12.15 32.13
CA GLU A 182 -14.24 -12.72 31.73
C GLU A 182 -14.24 -13.00 30.23
N GLU A 183 -15.07 -13.93 29.79
CA GLU A 183 -15.29 -14.16 28.35
C GLU A 183 -15.83 -12.90 27.64
N GLY A 184 -15.42 -12.72 26.38
CA GLY A 184 -15.90 -11.63 25.55
C GLY A 184 -15.28 -10.26 25.84
N VAL A 185 -14.15 -10.20 26.54
CA VAL A 185 -13.48 -8.93 26.88
C VAL A 185 -13.15 -8.11 25.63
N LEU A 186 -12.64 -8.72 24.56
CA LEU A 186 -12.35 -7.99 23.33
C LEU A 186 -13.62 -7.40 22.72
N LYS A 187 -14.72 -8.18 22.67
CA LYS A 187 -16.01 -7.70 22.14
C LYS A 187 -16.57 -6.54 22.96
N LYS A 188 -16.45 -6.62 24.30
CA LYS A 188 -16.86 -5.52 25.21
C LYS A 188 -16.05 -4.25 24.95
N LEU A 189 -14.73 -4.37 24.73
CA LEU A 189 -13.86 -3.24 24.39
C LEU A 189 -14.25 -2.58 23.06
N ILE A 190 -14.53 -3.40 22.05
CA ILE A 190 -14.98 -2.93 20.73
C ILE A 190 -16.33 -2.20 20.86
N ALA A 191 -17.29 -2.80 21.56
CA ALA A 191 -18.61 -2.22 21.77
C ALA A 191 -18.54 -0.88 22.50
N ALA A 192 -17.69 -0.78 23.51
CA ALA A 192 -17.47 0.47 24.27
C ALA A 192 -16.84 1.56 23.41
N GLU A 193 -15.81 1.22 22.63
CA GLU A 193 -15.12 2.18 21.74
C GLU A 193 -16.05 2.73 20.65
N LEU A 194 -16.86 1.85 20.04
CA LEU A 194 -17.78 2.23 18.98
C LEU A 194 -19.13 2.75 19.50
N GLN A 195 -19.35 2.72 20.84
CA GLN A 195 -20.59 3.14 21.49
C GLN A 195 -21.83 2.41 20.94
N VAL A 196 -21.72 1.07 20.84
CA VAL A 196 -22.78 0.18 20.37
C VAL A 196 -23.03 -0.98 21.36
N ALA A 197 -24.17 -1.64 21.26
CA ALA A 197 -24.41 -2.86 22.01
C ALA A 197 -23.62 -4.04 21.38
N GLU A 198 -23.19 -5.01 22.21
CA GLU A 198 -22.40 -6.14 21.76
C GLU A 198 -23.13 -7.03 20.73
N ASP A 199 -24.46 -7.12 20.80
CA ASP A 199 -25.28 -7.88 19.85
C ASP A 199 -25.46 -7.20 18.49
N GLN A 200 -25.14 -5.91 18.39
CA GLN A 200 -25.09 -5.18 17.11
C GLN A 200 -23.82 -5.51 16.31
N ILE A 201 -22.77 -6.04 16.93
CA ILE A 201 -21.53 -6.43 16.26
C ILE A 201 -21.75 -7.77 15.56
N LEU A 202 -21.76 -7.74 14.22
CA LEU A 202 -22.02 -8.91 13.37
C LEU A 202 -20.74 -9.58 12.85
N GLY A 203 -19.62 -8.85 12.76
CA GLY A 203 -18.35 -9.35 12.28
C GLY A 203 -17.28 -8.28 12.30
N SER A 204 -16.05 -8.67 12.04
CA SER A 204 -14.93 -7.74 12.03
C SER A 204 -13.75 -8.24 11.20
N ASP A 205 -12.95 -7.30 10.67
CA ASP A 205 -11.62 -7.54 10.16
C ASP A 205 -10.65 -6.74 11.02
N LEU A 206 -10.07 -7.40 12.03
CA LEU A 206 -9.22 -6.77 13.03
C LEU A 206 -7.79 -7.30 12.96
N PHE A 207 -6.85 -6.38 13.15
CA PHE A 207 -5.42 -6.63 13.06
C PHE A 207 -4.69 -6.07 14.28
N LEU A 208 -3.55 -6.68 14.60
CA LEU A 208 -2.61 -6.09 15.54
C LEU A 208 -1.92 -4.90 14.87
N CYS A 209 -1.73 -3.84 15.62
CA CYS A 209 -0.92 -2.69 15.19
C CYS A 209 0.08 -2.30 16.29
N ILE A 210 1.26 -1.84 15.86
CA ILE A 210 2.26 -1.31 16.78
C ILE A 210 1.82 0.07 17.31
N ARG A 211 2.30 0.39 18.51
CA ARG A 211 2.03 1.69 19.15
C ARG A 211 3.16 2.70 18.95
N GLU A 212 4.31 2.24 18.49
CA GLU A 212 5.43 3.12 18.18
C GLU A 212 5.06 4.06 17.03
N LYS A 213 5.37 5.32 17.21
CA LYS A 213 5.13 6.38 16.24
C LYS A 213 6.27 6.44 15.22
N ALA A 214 5.93 6.94 14.03
CA ALA A 214 6.90 7.26 13.02
C ALA A 214 7.91 8.30 13.52
N ALA A 215 9.19 8.14 13.17
CA ALA A 215 10.27 9.00 13.63
C ALA A 215 11.24 9.34 12.51
N VAL A 216 11.83 10.54 12.59
CA VAL A 216 13.01 10.92 11.83
C VAL A 216 14.24 10.78 12.72
N TRP A 217 15.31 10.26 12.18
CA TRP A 217 16.55 10.02 12.93
C TRP A 217 17.78 10.01 12.01
N GLY A 218 18.95 9.80 12.61
CA GLY A 218 20.25 9.89 11.94
C GLY A 218 20.97 11.17 12.33
N CYS A 219 22.28 11.22 12.05
CA CYS A 219 23.12 12.38 12.41
C CYS A 219 22.68 13.68 11.71
N ASN A 220 22.05 13.55 10.56
CA ASN A 220 21.59 14.69 9.73
C ASN A 220 20.08 14.56 9.40
N GLU A 221 19.32 13.81 10.18
CA GLU A 221 17.88 13.58 9.94
C GLU A 221 17.61 12.90 8.58
N GLU A 222 18.54 12.02 8.15
CA GLU A 222 18.50 11.39 6.83
C GLU A 222 17.60 10.16 6.73
N PHE A 223 17.13 9.62 7.86
CA PHE A 223 16.30 8.41 7.89
C PHE A 223 14.94 8.66 8.51
N ILE A 224 13.97 7.91 8.04
CA ILE A 224 12.65 7.76 8.65
C ILE A 224 12.44 6.30 9.06
N SER A 225 11.78 6.08 10.20
CA SER A 225 11.34 4.75 10.59
C SER A 225 9.90 4.76 11.02
N SER A 226 9.17 3.77 10.57
CA SER A 226 7.76 3.53 10.90
C SER A 226 7.37 2.10 10.56
N GLY A 227 6.29 1.61 11.10
CA GLY A 227 5.60 0.48 10.49
C GLY A 227 4.93 0.89 9.18
N ARG A 228 4.69 -0.07 8.29
CA ARG A 228 3.89 0.14 7.07
C ARG A 228 4.46 1.18 6.09
N LEU A 229 5.78 1.44 6.11
CA LEU A 229 6.42 2.18 5.04
C LEU A 229 6.15 1.47 3.70
N ASP A 230 6.25 0.16 3.71
CA ASP A 230 5.73 -0.73 2.70
C ASP A 230 4.22 -0.96 2.92
N ASP A 231 3.31 -0.38 2.11
CA ASP A 231 3.61 0.46 0.95
C ASP A 231 2.93 1.84 1.07
N GLN A 232 2.61 2.25 2.33
CA GLN A 232 1.97 3.57 2.55
C GLN A 232 2.85 4.74 2.11
N GLN A 233 4.17 4.55 2.01
CA GLN A 233 5.08 5.55 1.48
C GLN A 233 4.83 5.80 -0.02
N CYS A 234 4.63 4.73 -0.81
CA CYS A 234 4.27 4.87 -2.22
C CYS A 234 2.82 5.37 -2.40
N VAL A 235 1.87 4.88 -1.59
CA VAL A 235 0.48 5.42 -1.58
C VAL A 235 0.50 6.94 -1.40
N PHE A 236 1.23 7.43 -0.39
CA PHE A 236 1.33 8.86 -0.11
C PHE A 236 2.00 9.63 -1.26
N GLY A 237 3.13 9.12 -1.77
CA GLY A 237 3.87 9.77 -2.85
C GLY A 237 3.05 9.89 -4.14
N ILE A 238 2.34 8.81 -4.53
CA ILE A 238 1.44 8.80 -5.68
C ILE A 238 0.28 9.76 -5.46
N LEU A 239 -0.38 9.70 -4.30
CA LEU A 239 -1.52 10.58 -4.00
C LEU A 239 -1.13 12.07 -4.09
N LYS A 240 0.02 12.45 -3.55
CA LYS A 240 0.50 13.84 -3.61
C LYS A 240 0.79 14.27 -5.04
N GLY A 241 1.52 13.47 -5.82
CA GLY A 241 1.79 13.76 -7.23
C GLY A 241 0.51 13.84 -8.07
N PHE A 242 -0.45 12.95 -7.83
CA PHE A 242 -1.76 12.94 -8.50
C PHE A 242 -2.58 14.19 -8.20
N LEU A 243 -2.55 14.70 -6.98
CA LEU A 243 -3.27 15.91 -6.60
C LEU A 243 -2.63 17.18 -7.16
N ASN A 244 -1.31 17.20 -7.28
CA ASN A 244 -0.54 18.38 -7.68
C ASN A 244 -0.48 18.61 -9.20
N ALA A 245 -0.72 17.57 -10.02
CA ALA A 245 -0.55 17.64 -11.46
C ALA A 245 -1.72 17.00 -12.24
N HIS A 246 -1.94 17.44 -13.46
CA HIS A 246 -2.89 16.84 -14.41
C HIS A 246 -2.48 17.14 -15.85
N SER A 247 -3.01 16.33 -16.79
CA SER A 247 -2.90 16.54 -18.22
C SER A 247 -4.27 16.78 -18.81
N ALA A 248 -4.39 17.74 -19.73
CA ALA A 248 -5.65 18.02 -20.41
C ALA A 248 -6.09 16.89 -21.36
N GLN A 249 -5.13 16.09 -21.83
CA GLN A 249 -5.36 15.04 -22.85
C GLN A 249 -5.38 13.61 -22.26
N SER A 250 -5.08 13.46 -20.97
CA SER A 250 -5.02 12.14 -20.33
C SER A 250 -6.09 11.99 -19.25
N ILE A 251 -6.41 10.74 -18.95
CA ILE A 251 -7.19 10.38 -17.78
C ILE A 251 -6.20 9.86 -16.74
N ASN A 252 -5.95 10.69 -15.73
CA ASN A 252 -5.02 10.35 -14.64
C ASN A 252 -5.71 9.46 -13.61
N VAL A 253 -5.04 8.37 -13.19
CA VAL A 253 -5.60 7.38 -12.26
C VAL A 253 -4.57 7.06 -11.16
N ALA A 254 -4.98 7.24 -9.91
CA ALA A 254 -4.27 6.73 -8.73
C ALA A 254 -5.02 5.50 -8.20
N ALA A 255 -4.39 4.34 -8.22
CA ALA A 255 -5.00 3.06 -7.89
C ALA A 255 -4.32 2.44 -6.67
N PHE A 256 -5.06 2.29 -5.56
CA PHE A 256 -4.54 1.71 -4.34
C PHE A 256 -5.30 0.42 -4.00
N PHE A 257 -4.59 -0.70 -4.08
CA PHE A 257 -5.16 -2.05 -3.92
C PHE A 257 -4.89 -2.60 -2.53
N ASP A 258 -5.74 -3.51 -2.09
CA ASP A 258 -5.57 -4.29 -0.86
C ASP A 258 -5.11 -5.72 -1.19
N ASN A 259 -4.61 -6.42 -0.18
CA ASN A 259 -4.21 -7.83 -0.23
C ASN A 259 -3.01 -8.13 -1.15
N GLU A 260 -2.14 -7.17 -1.41
CA GLU A 260 -0.89 -7.42 -2.11
C GLU A 260 -0.07 -8.48 -1.37
N GLU A 261 0.10 -8.31 -0.06
CA GLU A 261 0.90 -9.13 0.84
C GLU A 261 0.45 -10.60 0.97
N VAL A 262 -0.70 -10.90 0.41
CA VAL A 262 -1.27 -12.27 0.37
C VAL A 262 -1.64 -12.71 -1.05
N GLY A 263 -1.08 -12.05 -2.07
CA GLY A 263 -1.11 -12.44 -3.47
C GLY A 263 -2.25 -11.85 -4.29
N SER A 264 -2.87 -10.75 -3.88
CA SER A 264 -3.84 -9.94 -4.66
C SER A 264 -5.09 -10.68 -5.18
N GLY A 265 -5.33 -11.93 -4.79
CA GLY A 265 -6.37 -12.83 -5.34
C GLY A 265 -7.78 -12.58 -4.81
N THR A 266 -8.12 -11.36 -4.40
CA THR A 266 -9.43 -10.99 -3.85
C THR A 266 -10.15 -10.00 -4.78
N LYS A 267 -11.46 -9.73 -4.53
CA LYS A 267 -12.22 -8.77 -5.34
C LYS A 267 -11.67 -7.33 -5.30
N GLN A 268 -10.88 -6.98 -4.28
CA GLN A 268 -10.25 -5.68 -4.06
C GLN A 268 -8.75 -5.68 -4.35
N GLY A 269 -8.13 -6.82 -4.65
CA GLY A 269 -6.72 -6.93 -4.99
C GLY A 269 -6.41 -6.58 -6.44
N ALA A 270 -5.14 -6.37 -6.77
CA ALA A 270 -4.68 -6.03 -8.13
C ALA A 270 -4.98 -7.11 -9.17
N ALA A 271 -5.10 -8.40 -8.78
CA ALA A 271 -5.49 -9.49 -9.66
C ALA A 271 -7.00 -9.52 -9.99
N SER A 272 -7.82 -8.67 -9.36
CA SER A 272 -9.24 -8.57 -9.67
C SER A 272 -9.51 -7.74 -10.93
N THR A 273 -10.75 -7.73 -11.38
CA THR A 273 -11.21 -6.86 -12.48
C THR A 273 -11.36 -5.39 -12.06
N PHE A 274 -11.00 -4.99 -10.83
CA PHE A 274 -11.30 -3.65 -10.31
C PHE A 274 -10.73 -2.54 -11.21
N LEU A 275 -9.47 -2.65 -11.59
CA LEU A 275 -8.86 -1.69 -12.52
C LEU A 275 -9.57 -1.69 -13.87
N TYR A 276 -9.76 -2.88 -14.44
CA TYR A 276 -10.47 -3.01 -15.73
C TYR A 276 -11.88 -2.42 -15.68
N ASP A 277 -12.68 -2.79 -14.66
CA ASP A 277 -14.05 -2.32 -14.50
C ASP A 277 -14.13 -0.78 -14.48
N VAL A 278 -13.22 -0.14 -13.73
CA VAL A 278 -13.18 1.32 -13.61
C VAL A 278 -12.75 1.95 -14.94
N LEU A 279 -11.62 1.53 -15.53
CA LEU A 279 -11.12 2.10 -16.78
C LEU A 279 -12.10 1.92 -17.93
N HIS A 280 -12.70 0.73 -18.04
CA HIS A 280 -13.70 0.45 -19.08
C HIS A 280 -14.95 1.32 -18.90
N ARG A 281 -15.45 1.49 -17.67
CA ARG A 281 -16.60 2.38 -17.40
C ARG A 281 -16.29 3.84 -17.67
N ILE A 282 -15.06 4.30 -17.42
CA ILE A 282 -14.61 5.64 -17.82
C ILE A 282 -14.66 5.76 -19.34
N ALA A 283 -14.05 4.82 -20.07
CA ALA A 283 -14.02 4.82 -21.52
C ALA A 283 -15.43 4.85 -22.13
N GLN A 284 -16.36 4.06 -21.61
CA GLN A 284 -17.76 4.04 -22.05
C GLN A 284 -18.50 5.38 -21.80
N ASN A 285 -18.04 6.20 -20.88
CA ASN A 285 -18.57 7.56 -20.67
C ASN A 285 -17.95 8.59 -21.63
N VAL A 286 -16.68 8.40 -22.04
CA VAL A 286 -16.00 9.27 -23.00
C VAL A 286 -16.49 8.98 -24.44
N CYS A 287 -16.40 7.72 -24.86
CA CYS A 287 -16.85 7.21 -26.12
C CYS A 287 -17.32 5.76 -25.95
N PRO A 288 -18.60 5.43 -26.22
CA PRO A 288 -19.13 4.08 -25.99
C PRO A 288 -18.70 3.12 -27.12
N SER A 289 -17.40 2.90 -27.26
CA SER A 289 -16.75 2.04 -28.23
C SER A 289 -15.65 1.21 -27.57
N ASP A 290 -15.71 -0.11 -27.71
CA ASP A 290 -14.65 -0.99 -27.23
C ASP A 290 -13.34 -0.78 -28.00
N GLU A 291 -13.41 -0.42 -29.29
CA GLU A 291 -12.23 -0.09 -30.09
C GLU A 291 -11.49 1.12 -29.51
N ASP A 292 -12.19 2.17 -29.09
CA ASP A 292 -11.57 3.35 -28.50
C ASP A 292 -10.98 3.04 -27.12
N PHE A 293 -11.59 2.14 -26.34
CA PHE A 293 -11.01 1.65 -25.12
C PHE A 293 -9.67 0.93 -25.37
N HIS A 294 -9.62 0.01 -26.35
CA HIS A 294 -8.39 -0.72 -26.68
C HIS A 294 -7.29 0.21 -27.22
N ARG A 295 -7.64 1.20 -28.04
CA ARG A 295 -6.70 2.23 -28.49
C ARG A 295 -6.15 3.05 -27.34
N ALA A 296 -7.00 3.49 -26.42
CA ALA A 296 -6.59 4.23 -25.24
C ALA A 296 -5.63 3.41 -24.36
N VAL A 297 -5.95 2.13 -24.10
CA VAL A 297 -5.09 1.21 -23.32
C VAL A 297 -3.73 1.02 -23.99
N ALA A 298 -3.67 0.87 -25.31
CA ALA A 298 -2.42 0.70 -26.05
C ALA A 298 -1.50 1.92 -25.93
N SER A 299 -2.04 3.12 -25.84
CA SER A 299 -1.31 4.37 -25.61
C SER A 299 -1.07 4.68 -24.13
N SER A 300 -1.56 3.85 -23.20
CA SER A 300 -1.48 4.11 -21.76
C SER A 300 -0.17 3.67 -21.17
N PHE A 301 0.14 4.24 -19.97
CA PHE A 301 1.32 3.88 -19.20
C PHE A 301 0.97 3.73 -17.72
N MET A 302 1.59 2.72 -17.07
CA MET A 302 1.43 2.47 -15.64
C MET A 302 2.76 2.49 -14.90
N PHE A 303 2.79 3.17 -13.78
CA PHE A 303 3.76 2.96 -12.71
C PHE A 303 3.17 2.05 -11.64
N SER A 304 3.80 0.89 -11.42
CA SER A 304 3.52 0.01 -10.30
C SER A 304 4.54 0.31 -9.22
N ALA A 305 4.11 0.97 -8.15
CA ALA A 305 5.00 1.39 -7.07
C ALA A 305 4.79 0.50 -5.85
N ASP A 306 5.89 0.02 -5.32
CA ASP A 306 5.98 -0.85 -4.16
C ASP A 306 7.43 -0.79 -3.66
N ASN A 307 7.67 -0.60 -2.37
CA ASN A 307 8.99 -0.30 -1.85
C ASN A 307 10.05 -1.35 -2.27
N ALA A 308 11.30 -0.93 -2.32
CA ALA A 308 12.43 -1.72 -2.81
C ALA A 308 13.46 -1.97 -1.69
N HIS A 309 14.29 -3.01 -1.87
CA HIS A 309 15.34 -3.31 -0.91
C HIS A 309 16.53 -2.36 -1.07
N ALA A 310 16.95 -1.68 0.01
CA ALA A 310 18.24 -1.01 0.07
C ALA A 310 19.37 -1.99 0.42
N VAL A 311 20.60 -1.66 0.05
CA VAL A 311 21.78 -2.40 0.51
C VAL A 311 21.83 -2.41 2.03
N HIS A 312 21.85 -3.61 2.62
CA HIS A 312 21.92 -3.74 4.06
C HIS A 312 23.35 -3.46 4.54
N PRO A 313 23.58 -2.51 5.46
CA PRO A 313 24.92 -2.06 5.83
C PRO A 313 25.81 -3.17 6.43
N ASN A 314 25.21 -4.17 7.08
CA ASN A 314 25.93 -5.30 7.66
C ASN A 314 25.95 -6.54 6.75
N HIS A 315 25.17 -6.55 5.65
CA HIS A 315 25.01 -7.69 4.75
C HIS A 315 24.95 -7.23 3.28
N PRO A 316 25.95 -6.51 2.76
CA PRO A 316 25.95 -6.05 1.38
C PRO A 316 25.97 -7.21 0.38
N GLU A 317 26.44 -8.40 0.81
CA GLU A 317 26.48 -9.61 -0.02
C GLU A 317 25.10 -10.15 -0.41
N TYR A 318 24.00 -9.64 0.14
CA TYR A 318 22.65 -10.06 -0.23
C TYR A 318 22.10 -9.35 -1.47
N THR A 319 22.76 -8.29 -1.92
CA THR A 319 22.39 -7.53 -3.12
C THR A 319 23.23 -7.91 -4.34
N ASP A 320 22.73 -7.60 -5.54
CA ASP A 320 23.54 -7.69 -6.77
C ASP A 320 24.65 -6.63 -6.72
N VAL A 321 25.81 -6.97 -7.33
CA VAL A 321 27.01 -6.11 -7.23
C VAL A 321 26.84 -4.76 -7.93
N ASN A 322 26.09 -4.73 -9.05
CA ASN A 322 25.95 -3.53 -9.89
C ASN A 322 24.54 -2.94 -9.87
N ASN A 323 23.51 -3.77 -9.54
CA ASN A 323 22.12 -3.36 -9.50
C ASN A 323 21.65 -3.32 -8.03
N CYS A 324 22.30 -2.48 -7.26
CA CYS A 324 22.06 -2.26 -5.83
C CYS A 324 21.61 -0.83 -5.57
N THR A 325 20.84 -0.62 -4.53
CA THR A 325 20.13 0.64 -4.25
C THR A 325 20.39 1.12 -2.83
N TYR A 326 20.41 2.43 -2.67
CA TYR A 326 20.72 3.09 -1.41
C TYR A 326 19.62 4.09 -1.05
N MET A 327 19.34 4.24 0.23
CA MET A 327 18.41 5.24 0.76
C MET A 327 18.91 6.65 0.47
N ASN A 328 17.99 7.58 0.18
CA ASN A 328 18.23 8.99 -0.17
C ASN A 328 18.91 9.23 -1.54
N GLU A 329 18.94 8.23 -2.39
CA GLU A 329 19.48 8.32 -3.75
C GLU A 329 18.39 8.23 -4.83
N GLY A 330 17.13 8.44 -4.46
CA GLY A 330 16.01 8.59 -5.37
C GLY A 330 15.22 7.31 -5.62
N VAL A 331 14.40 7.32 -6.69
CA VAL A 331 13.46 6.27 -7.02
C VAL A 331 14.18 5.06 -7.63
N VAL A 332 13.75 3.87 -7.25
CA VAL A 332 14.29 2.59 -7.74
C VAL A 332 13.42 2.05 -8.86
N VAL A 333 14.01 1.70 -9.99
CA VAL A 333 13.38 0.87 -11.03
C VAL A 333 13.73 -0.59 -10.77
N LYS A 334 12.72 -1.45 -10.61
CA LYS A 334 12.88 -2.88 -10.32
C LYS A 334 12.86 -3.69 -11.61
N VAL A 335 13.85 -4.58 -11.82
CA VAL A 335 13.99 -5.41 -13.01
C VAL A 335 14.09 -6.89 -12.65
N HIS A 336 13.36 -7.75 -13.34
CA HIS A 336 13.39 -9.18 -13.12
C HIS A 336 13.23 -9.96 -14.43
N ALA A 337 14.22 -10.81 -14.78
CA ALA A 337 14.19 -11.63 -16.01
C ALA A 337 12.98 -12.59 -16.07
N GLY A 338 12.50 -13.08 -14.94
CA GLY A 338 11.30 -13.93 -14.83
C GLY A 338 9.99 -13.16 -14.82
N GLN A 339 10.00 -11.84 -15.12
CA GLN A 339 8.81 -10.97 -15.23
C GLN A 339 7.93 -10.95 -13.97
N LYS A 340 8.55 -11.08 -12.79
CA LYS A 340 7.88 -10.82 -11.51
C LYS A 340 7.74 -9.31 -11.26
N TYR A 341 8.57 -8.52 -11.93
CA TYR A 341 8.44 -7.09 -12.15
C TYR A 341 8.17 -6.87 -13.63
N THR A 342 7.30 -5.95 -13.97
CA THR A 342 6.82 -5.72 -15.35
C THR A 342 7.78 -4.92 -16.19
N SER A 343 8.84 -4.36 -15.59
CA SER A 343 9.79 -3.48 -16.28
C SER A 343 10.48 -4.16 -17.47
N ASP A 344 10.44 -3.47 -18.60
CA ASP A 344 11.14 -3.82 -19.84
C ASP A 344 11.95 -2.63 -20.39
N GLY A 345 12.58 -2.79 -21.54
CA GLY A 345 13.41 -1.75 -22.12
C GLY A 345 12.64 -0.46 -22.46
N MET A 346 11.38 -0.57 -22.94
CA MET A 346 10.55 0.58 -23.28
C MET A 346 10.09 1.31 -22.01
N SER A 347 9.53 0.59 -21.07
CA SER A 347 9.00 1.18 -19.84
C SER A 347 10.09 1.80 -18.96
N MET A 348 11.28 1.20 -18.93
CA MET A 348 12.45 1.79 -18.26
C MET A 348 12.94 3.08 -18.97
N ALA A 349 12.88 3.13 -20.31
CA ALA A 349 13.24 4.34 -21.04
C ALA A 349 12.28 5.50 -20.76
N VAL A 350 10.98 5.22 -20.68
CA VAL A 350 9.95 6.19 -20.29
C VAL A 350 10.20 6.69 -18.86
N ALA A 351 10.42 5.81 -17.90
CA ALA A 351 10.69 6.18 -16.51
C ALA A 351 11.96 7.06 -16.42
N LYS A 352 13.00 6.71 -17.17
CA LYS A 352 14.26 7.49 -17.23
C LYS A 352 14.04 8.90 -17.79
N GLU A 353 13.28 9.02 -18.86
CA GLU A 353 12.96 10.32 -19.47
C GLU A 353 12.14 11.21 -18.51
N LEU A 354 11.10 10.67 -17.90
CA LEU A 354 10.27 11.41 -16.94
C LEU A 354 11.06 11.82 -15.70
N ALA A 355 11.90 10.94 -15.16
CA ALA A 355 12.77 11.26 -14.03
C ALA A 355 13.77 12.38 -14.38
N ALA A 356 14.34 12.35 -15.59
CA ALA A 356 15.22 13.43 -16.07
C ALA A 356 14.50 14.77 -16.17
N ARG A 357 13.26 14.79 -16.69
CA ARG A 357 12.41 16.00 -16.74
C ARG A 357 12.07 16.52 -15.35
N ALA A 358 11.76 15.61 -14.42
CA ALA A 358 11.45 15.94 -13.02
C ALA A 358 12.69 16.34 -12.19
N GLY A 359 13.91 16.12 -12.69
CA GLY A 359 15.15 16.30 -11.95
C GLY A 359 15.29 15.30 -10.78
N VAL A 360 14.79 14.09 -10.94
CA VAL A 360 14.78 13.02 -9.93
C VAL A 360 15.85 11.98 -10.28
N PRO A 361 16.72 11.59 -9.33
CA PRO A 361 17.65 10.50 -9.55
C PRO A 361 16.93 9.16 -9.59
N LEU A 362 17.40 8.25 -10.47
CA LEU A 362 16.94 6.87 -10.58
C LEU A 362 18.06 5.91 -10.22
N GLN A 363 17.68 4.85 -9.54
CA GLN A 363 18.49 3.69 -9.25
C GLN A 363 17.88 2.45 -9.92
N TYR A 364 18.69 1.40 -10.10
CA TYR A 364 18.21 0.15 -10.68
C TYR A 364 18.42 -1.00 -9.68
N PHE A 365 17.40 -1.80 -9.49
CA PHE A 365 17.43 -2.99 -8.64
C PHE A 365 17.20 -4.25 -9.46
N ALA A 366 18.07 -5.22 -9.26
CA ALA A 366 17.83 -6.61 -9.64
C ALA A 366 18.22 -7.53 -8.49
N ASN A 367 17.48 -8.63 -8.34
CA ASN A 367 17.85 -9.64 -7.35
C ASN A 367 19.20 -10.29 -7.70
N ARG A 368 19.97 -10.71 -6.70
CA ARG A 368 21.08 -11.64 -6.94
C ARG A 368 20.55 -12.86 -7.70
N SER A 369 21.32 -13.34 -8.68
CA SER A 369 20.89 -14.43 -9.56
C SER A 369 20.60 -15.76 -8.83
N ASP A 370 21.11 -15.92 -7.60
CA ASP A 370 20.90 -17.08 -6.72
C ASP A 370 19.74 -16.89 -5.72
N LYS A 371 19.01 -15.76 -5.77
CA LYS A 371 17.89 -15.45 -4.88
C LYS A 371 16.57 -15.42 -5.65
N VAL A 372 15.55 -15.99 -5.02
CA VAL A 372 14.18 -15.87 -5.51
C VAL A 372 13.61 -14.57 -4.98
N GLY A 373 13.42 -13.59 -5.86
CA GLY A 373 12.80 -12.32 -5.50
C GLY A 373 11.31 -12.43 -5.22
N GLY A 374 10.75 -11.39 -4.59
CA GLY A 374 9.31 -11.18 -4.49
C GLY A 374 8.66 -10.91 -5.84
N SER A 375 7.37 -10.64 -5.83
CA SER A 375 6.57 -10.15 -6.95
C SER A 375 5.88 -8.87 -6.47
N THR A 376 5.34 -8.09 -7.39
CA THR A 376 4.60 -6.87 -7.11
C THR A 376 3.19 -6.92 -7.70
N LEU A 377 2.39 -5.92 -7.42
CA LEU A 377 1.03 -5.80 -7.94
C LEU A 377 1.00 -5.58 -9.48
N GLY A 378 2.09 -5.07 -10.07
CA GLY A 378 2.14 -4.66 -11.48
C GLY A 378 1.84 -5.80 -12.45
N ASN A 379 2.51 -6.94 -12.32
CA ASN A 379 2.30 -8.08 -13.21
C ASN A 379 0.87 -8.67 -13.08
N LEU A 380 0.24 -8.55 -11.91
CA LEU A 380 -1.11 -9.02 -11.68
C LEU A 380 -2.14 -8.06 -12.29
N ALA A 381 -1.95 -6.76 -12.12
CA ALA A 381 -2.80 -5.74 -12.74
C ALA A 381 -2.71 -5.80 -14.28
N MET A 382 -1.49 -6.03 -14.84
CA MET A 382 -1.28 -6.16 -16.28
C MET A 382 -1.98 -7.38 -16.88
N ALA A 383 -2.22 -8.43 -16.12
CA ALA A 383 -3.02 -9.56 -16.56
C ALA A 383 -4.50 -9.20 -16.78
N GLN A 384 -4.98 -8.12 -16.16
CA GLN A 384 -6.35 -7.63 -16.29
C GLN A 384 -6.46 -6.51 -17.34
N VAL A 385 -5.48 -5.61 -17.39
CA VAL A 385 -5.44 -4.49 -18.38
C VAL A 385 -4.01 -4.36 -18.88
N SER A 386 -3.74 -4.92 -20.06
CA SER A 386 -2.40 -4.99 -20.64
C SER A 386 -1.98 -3.64 -21.25
N MET A 387 -1.14 -2.89 -20.55
CA MET A 387 -0.54 -1.63 -21.01
C MET A 387 0.96 -1.61 -20.69
N ASN A 388 1.71 -0.63 -21.22
CA ASN A 388 3.10 -0.45 -20.83
C ASN A 388 3.19 -0.18 -19.31
N CYS A 389 4.06 -0.91 -18.61
CA CYS A 389 4.18 -0.80 -17.17
C CYS A 389 5.65 -0.88 -16.71
N VAL A 390 5.99 -0.06 -15.73
CA VAL A 390 7.27 -0.10 -15.04
C VAL A 390 7.06 -0.30 -13.55
N ASP A 391 7.80 -1.24 -12.95
CA ASP A 391 7.84 -1.39 -11.50
C ASP A 391 8.90 -0.49 -10.89
N ILE A 392 8.46 0.33 -9.95
CA ILE A 392 9.32 1.25 -9.19
C ILE A 392 9.14 1.02 -7.69
N GLY A 393 9.95 1.69 -6.89
CA GLY A 393 9.80 1.70 -5.43
C GLY A 393 10.76 2.66 -4.76
N LEU A 394 10.65 2.77 -3.45
CA LEU A 394 11.57 3.54 -2.63
C LEU A 394 12.47 2.60 -1.81
N PRO A 395 13.79 2.87 -1.73
CA PRO A 395 14.70 1.96 -1.07
C PRO A 395 14.51 1.99 0.45
N GLN A 396 14.33 0.82 1.05
CA GLN A 396 14.17 0.67 2.50
C GLN A 396 14.95 -0.51 3.06
N LEU A 397 15.16 -0.49 4.36
CA LEU A 397 15.71 -1.58 5.18
C LEU A 397 14.59 -2.19 6.03
N ALA A 398 14.80 -3.44 6.43
CA ALA A 398 13.90 -4.17 7.30
C ALA A 398 12.46 -4.26 6.77
N MET A 399 12.28 -4.35 5.44
CA MET A 399 10.98 -4.60 4.81
C MET A 399 10.26 -5.77 5.51
N HIS A 400 8.96 -5.60 5.78
CA HIS A 400 8.14 -6.53 6.54
C HIS A 400 8.47 -6.66 8.04
N SER A 401 9.35 -5.81 8.56
CA SER A 401 9.42 -5.58 10.01
C SER A 401 8.15 -4.85 10.47
N CYS A 402 7.78 -4.98 11.72
CA CYS A 402 6.73 -4.11 12.26
C CYS A 402 7.19 -2.64 12.37
N TYR A 403 8.51 -2.36 12.23
CA TYR A 403 9.11 -1.02 12.24
C TYR A 403 10.25 -0.98 11.24
N GLU A 404 9.99 -0.43 10.07
CA GLU A 404 10.85 -0.39 8.88
C GLU A 404 11.66 0.90 8.83
N THR A 405 12.63 1.01 7.94
CA THR A 405 13.48 2.19 7.80
C THR A 405 13.68 2.56 6.32
N ALA A 406 13.45 3.82 5.97
CA ALA A 406 13.66 4.35 4.62
C ALA A 406 14.42 5.69 4.62
N GLY A 407 14.79 6.16 3.44
CA GLY A 407 15.40 7.48 3.26
C GLY A 407 14.37 8.61 3.40
N ALA A 408 14.71 9.67 4.12
CA ALA A 408 13.82 10.80 4.33
C ALA A 408 13.54 11.60 3.04
N ARG A 409 14.45 11.55 2.04
CA ARG A 409 14.34 12.35 0.80
C ARG A 409 13.62 11.62 -0.35
N ASP A 410 13.55 10.29 -0.29
CA ASP A 410 13.08 9.48 -1.42
C ASP A 410 11.59 9.68 -1.68
N THR A 411 10.79 9.95 -0.65
CA THR A 411 9.36 10.30 -0.81
C THR A 411 9.15 11.53 -1.68
N VAL A 412 9.97 12.56 -1.48
CA VAL A 412 9.89 13.80 -2.29
C VAL A 412 10.29 13.54 -3.74
N SER A 413 11.27 12.65 -3.95
CA SER A 413 11.65 12.18 -5.29
C SER A 413 10.48 11.49 -5.99
N LEU A 414 9.76 10.61 -5.30
CA LEU A 414 8.58 9.95 -5.85
C LEU A 414 7.47 10.96 -6.18
N ILE A 415 7.17 11.91 -5.28
CA ILE A 415 6.17 12.95 -5.52
C ILE A 415 6.47 13.69 -6.82
N ARG A 416 7.70 14.18 -7.00
CA ARG A 416 8.13 14.92 -8.20
C ARG A 416 8.05 14.09 -9.48
N LEU A 417 8.44 12.82 -9.41
CA LEU A 417 8.29 11.90 -10.55
C LEU A 417 6.81 11.72 -10.93
N MET A 418 5.93 11.56 -9.95
CA MET A 418 4.50 11.42 -10.19
C MET A 418 3.86 12.73 -10.71
N GLU A 419 4.31 13.89 -10.28
CA GLU A 419 3.89 15.18 -10.83
C GLU A 419 4.21 15.28 -12.34
N GLU A 420 5.44 14.95 -12.75
CA GLU A 420 5.83 14.95 -14.15
C GLU A 420 5.05 13.90 -14.95
N PHE A 421 4.84 12.70 -14.38
CA PHE A 421 4.06 11.65 -14.99
C PHE A 421 2.62 12.07 -15.26
N TYR A 422 1.93 12.59 -14.25
CA TYR A 422 0.53 13.00 -14.37
C TYR A 422 0.33 14.30 -15.19
N ALA A 423 1.38 15.07 -15.40
CA ALA A 423 1.38 16.21 -16.32
C ALA A 423 1.64 15.79 -17.78
N SER A 424 2.02 14.55 -18.04
CA SER A 424 2.35 14.03 -19.37
C SER A 424 1.17 13.38 -20.05
N HIS A 425 1.24 13.30 -21.40
CA HIS A 425 0.37 12.53 -22.25
C HIS A 425 1.17 11.54 -23.08
N PHE A 426 0.64 10.33 -23.29
CA PHE A 426 1.31 9.26 -24.02
C PHE A 426 0.55 8.93 -25.30
N GLU A 427 1.28 8.71 -26.37
CA GLU A 427 0.72 8.31 -27.67
C GLU A 427 1.64 7.30 -28.38
N GLU A 428 1.10 6.16 -28.79
CA GLU A 428 1.78 5.23 -29.67
C GLU A 428 1.67 5.75 -31.11
N THR A 429 2.73 6.42 -31.62
CA THR A 429 2.71 7.04 -32.94
C THR A 429 3.15 6.10 -34.07
N ALA A 430 3.86 5.02 -33.74
CA ALA A 430 4.20 3.91 -34.62
C ALA A 430 4.57 2.68 -33.79
N SER A 431 4.55 1.50 -34.39
CA SER A 431 4.94 0.26 -33.70
C SER A 431 6.33 0.42 -33.05
N GLY A 432 6.39 0.28 -31.73
CA GLY A 432 7.62 0.47 -30.93
C GLY A 432 8.04 1.93 -30.74
N THR A 433 7.15 2.90 -30.99
CA THR A 433 7.42 4.33 -30.80
C THR A 433 6.35 4.94 -29.90
N LEU A 434 6.72 5.25 -28.67
CA LEU A 434 5.89 5.94 -27.69
C LEU A 434 6.34 7.40 -27.57
N THR A 435 5.44 8.33 -27.85
CA THR A 435 5.68 9.76 -27.70
C THR A 435 5.19 10.24 -26.34
N ILE A 436 5.96 11.09 -25.67
CA ILE A 436 5.65 11.70 -24.38
C ILE A 436 5.50 13.20 -24.58
N CYS A 437 4.26 13.68 -24.56
CA CYS A 437 3.88 15.09 -24.70
C CYS A 437 3.58 15.71 -23.33
N LYS A 438 3.49 17.06 -23.28
CA LYS A 438 2.94 17.80 -22.12
C LYS A 438 1.58 18.37 -22.46
#